data_1bdec03f89d422f2b86bb95948e9cadf
#
_entry.id   1bdec03f89d422f2b86bb95948e9cadf
#
_cell.length_a   1.000
_cell.length_b   1.000
_cell.length_c   1.000
_cell.angle_alpha   90.00
_cell.angle_beta   90.00
_cell.angle_gamma   90.00
#
_symmetry.space_group_name_H-M   'P 1'
#
loop_
_entity.id
_entity.type
_entity.pdbx_description
1 polymer ?
#
loop_
_entity_poly.entity_id
_entity_poly.type
_entity_poly.pdbx_seq_one_letter_code
_entity_poly.pdbx_strand_id
1 'polypeptide(L)'
;MNVNFRFFLVFALATWTNVVFAQDEKSVNDLGAALIALSPHTVDPREAALLSDTAHHMSRQLAREYGVSGDPAVHNFLINIGAKKKGICADYTRDIGTRLKEFHFKTLVLHWGSAYAKESDENNALVVTARNQPFLDGIVLDGWRRGGRLFWCTVKNDREYELGRHNLLGRLGGIPTTGITAWREDLHESAWLQEDQPTKPEPKHKR
;
A
#
# COMPACT_ATOMS: atom_id res chain seq x y z
N MET A 1 41.15 2.55 31.08
CA MET A 1 39.92 1.78 31.34
C MET A 1 38.79 2.36 30.48
N ASN A 2 38.79 2.10 29.15
CA ASN A 2 37.81 2.68 28.18
C ASN A 2 37.61 1.82 26.93
N VAL A 3 37.70 0.49 27.02
CA VAL A 3 37.56 -0.41 25.87
C VAL A 3 36.14 -0.99 25.74
N ASN A 4 35.32 -0.95 26.78
CA ASN A 4 34.02 -1.67 26.80
C ASN A 4 32.84 -0.89 26.21
N PHE A 5 32.91 0.43 26.02
CA PHE A 5 31.79 1.22 25.56
C PHE A 5 31.60 1.14 24.04
N ARG A 6 32.64 0.98 23.26
CA ARG A 6 32.56 0.87 21.78
C ARG A 6 32.01 -0.48 21.31
N PHE A 7 32.25 -1.58 22.06
CA PHE A 7 31.69 -2.88 21.72
C PHE A 7 30.19 -2.98 21.96
N PHE A 8 29.64 -2.31 22.98
CA PHE A 8 28.20 -2.31 23.25
C PHE A 8 27.40 -1.56 22.17
N LEU A 9 27.93 -0.47 21.62
CA LEU A 9 27.25 0.31 20.59
C LEU A 9 27.18 -0.42 19.24
N VAL A 10 28.24 -1.16 18.88
CA VAL A 10 28.28 -1.97 17.64
C VAL A 10 27.32 -3.16 17.74
N PHE A 11 27.21 -3.81 18.92
CA PHE A 11 26.27 -4.92 19.12
C PHE A 11 24.81 -4.46 19.11
N ALA A 12 24.49 -3.30 19.68
CA ALA A 12 23.16 -2.74 19.65
C ALA A 12 22.71 -2.38 18.22
N LEU A 13 23.58 -1.77 17.41
CA LEU A 13 23.28 -1.44 16.01
C LEU A 13 23.07 -2.68 15.15
N ALA A 14 23.86 -3.75 15.35
CA ALA A 14 23.72 -5.00 14.60
C ALA A 14 22.42 -5.75 14.94
N THR A 15 21.95 -5.69 16.17
CA THR A 15 20.68 -6.33 16.56
C THR A 15 19.45 -5.58 16.03
N TRP A 16 19.48 -4.26 15.97
CA TRP A 16 18.38 -3.46 15.41
C TRP A 16 18.21 -3.65 13.91
N THR A 17 19.30 -3.72 13.16
CA THR A 17 19.24 -4.00 11.70
C THR A 17 18.64 -5.37 11.41
N ASN A 18 19.02 -6.42 12.13
CA ASN A 18 18.47 -7.75 11.94
C ASN A 18 16.97 -7.84 12.25
N VAL A 19 16.48 -7.13 13.27
CA VAL A 19 15.05 -7.09 13.62
C VAL A 19 14.21 -6.40 12.52
N VAL A 20 14.71 -5.30 11.96
CA VAL A 20 14.00 -4.58 10.88
C VAL A 20 13.95 -5.42 9.61
N PHE A 21 15.03 -6.08 9.22
CA PHE A 21 15.04 -6.97 8.06
C PHE A 21 14.10 -8.16 8.25
N ALA A 22 14.09 -8.79 9.42
CA ALA A 22 13.19 -9.90 9.69
C ALA A 22 11.71 -9.52 9.69
N GLN A 23 11.37 -8.31 10.14
CA GLN A 23 9.99 -7.79 10.08
C GLN A 23 9.53 -7.50 8.64
N ASP A 24 10.41 -6.98 7.79
CA ASP A 24 10.10 -6.72 6.40
C ASP A 24 9.94 -8.04 5.63
N GLU A 25 10.83 -9.00 5.83
CA GLU A 25 10.73 -10.32 5.21
C GLU A 25 9.44 -11.05 5.61
N LYS A 26 9.06 -10.99 6.89
CA LYS A 26 7.79 -11.52 7.34
C LYS A 26 6.61 -10.83 6.65
N SER A 27 6.62 -9.51 6.53
CA SER A 27 5.55 -8.75 5.87
C SER A 27 5.43 -9.09 4.38
N VAL A 28 6.56 -9.29 3.68
CA VAL A 28 6.59 -9.75 2.29
C VAL A 28 5.92 -11.11 2.15
N ASN A 29 6.29 -12.08 2.99
CA ASN A 29 5.73 -13.42 2.95
C ASN A 29 4.24 -13.43 3.29
N ASP A 30 3.83 -12.68 4.32
CA ASP A 30 2.44 -12.57 4.75
C ASP A 30 1.55 -11.93 3.67
N LEU A 31 2.03 -10.87 2.99
CA LEU A 31 1.30 -10.26 1.87
C LEU A 31 1.18 -11.22 0.69
N GLY A 32 2.26 -11.91 0.33
CA GLY A 32 2.23 -12.92 -0.72
C GLY A 32 1.17 -14.00 -0.44
N ALA A 33 1.12 -14.51 0.78
CA ALA A 33 0.11 -15.46 1.21
C ALA A 33 -1.31 -14.87 1.18
N ALA A 34 -1.48 -13.62 1.60
CA ALA A 34 -2.78 -12.93 1.57
C ALA A 34 -3.28 -12.71 0.13
N LEU A 35 -2.39 -12.38 -0.81
CA LEU A 35 -2.73 -12.25 -2.24
C LEU A 35 -3.20 -13.59 -2.83
N ILE A 36 -2.53 -14.70 -2.51
CA ILE A 36 -2.97 -16.04 -2.92
C ILE A 36 -4.36 -16.34 -2.32
N ALA A 37 -4.59 -15.96 -1.07
CA ALA A 37 -5.85 -16.20 -0.37
C ALA A 37 -7.03 -15.41 -0.95
N LEU A 38 -6.82 -14.36 -1.77
CA LEU A 38 -7.90 -13.69 -2.51
C LEU A 38 -8.67 -14.67 -3.39
N SER A 39 -7.97 -15.57 -4.07
CA SER A 39 -8.58 -16.66 -4.84
C SER A 39 -7.59 -17.82 -5.01
N PRO A 40 -7.56 -18.78 -4.06
CA PRO A 40 -6.50 -19.80 -3.98
C PRO A 40 -6.35 -20.69 -5.21
N HIS A 41 -7.42 -20.79 -6.02
CA HIS A 41 -7.43 -21.63 -7.23
C HIS A 41 -7.08 -20.88 -8.51
N THR A 42 -7.02 -19.54 -8.49
CA THR A 42 -6.84 -18.73 -9.70
C THR A 42 -5.66 -17.79 -9.63
N VAL A 43 -5.23 -17.34 -8.44
CA VAL A 43 -4.06 -16.49 -8.29
C VAL A 43 -2.79 -17.33 -8.45
N ASP A 44 -1.91 -16.89 -9.37
CA ASP A 44 -0.59 -17.49 -9.54
C ASP A 44 0.31 -17.11 -8.35
N PRO A 45 0.83 -18.09 -7.59
CA PRO A 45 1.72 -17.82 -6.46
C PRO A 45 2.99 -17.03 -6.83
N ARG A 46 3.46 -17.16 -8.08
CA ARG A 46 4.63 -16.41 -8.56
C ARG A 46 4.30 -14.94 -8.76
N GLU A 47 3.11 -14.63 -9.30
CA GLU A 47 2.64 -13.25 -9.41
C GLU A 47 2.45 -12.62 -8.04
N ALA A 48 1.85 -13.34 -7.09
CA ALA A 48 1.65 -12.88 -5.73
C ALA A 48 2.98 -12.58 -5.01
N ALA A 49 3.96 -13.46 -5.12
CA ALA A 49 5.29 -13.26 -4.55
C ALA A 49 6.02 -12.07 -5.18
N LEU A 50 6.01 -11.97 -6.51
CA LEU A 50 6.63 -10.87 -7.26
C LEU A 50 6.01 -9.52 -6.91
N LEU A 51 4.67 -9.45 -6.84
CA LEU A 51 3.95 -8.24 -6.47
C LEU A 51 4.30 -7.81 -5.05
N SER A 52 4.27 -8.74 -4.10
CA SER A 52 4.57 -8.46 -2.70
C SER A 52 5.99 -7.94 -2.50
N ASP A 53 6.99 -8.62 -3.04
CA ASP A 53 8.40 -8.22 -2.95
C ASP A 53 8.60 -6.84 -3.59
N THR A 54 8.11 -6.65 -4.82
CA THR A 54 8.26 -5.38 -5.53
C THR A 54 7.59 -4.21 -4.79
N ALA A 55 6.38 -4.39 -4.27
CA ALA A 55 5.68 -3.34 -3.55
C ALA A 55 6.42 -2.90 -2.28
N HIS A 56 6.95 -3.84 -1.50
CA HIS A 56 7.76 -3.54 -0.32
C HIS A 56 9.06 -2.84 -0.68
N HIS A 57 9.78 -3.35 -1.70
CA HIS A 57 11.03 -2.76 -2.16
C HIS A 57 10.84 -1.33 -2.66
N MET A 58 9.85 -1.12 -3.55
CA MET A 58 9.53 0.19 -4.11
C MET A 58 9.12 1.19 -3.03
N SER A 59 8.27 0.78 -2.07
CA SER A 59 7.87 1.65 -0.97
C SER A 59 9.07 2.20 -0.19
N ARG A 60 10.06 1.34 0.11
CA ARG A 60 11.32 1.72 0.76
C ARG A 60 12.22 2.58 -0.10
N GLN A 61 12.32 2.25 -1.37
CA GLN A 61 13.13 3.01 -2.33
C GLN A 61 12.59 4.42 -2.48
N LEU A 62 11.30 4.58 -2.70
CA LEU A 62 10.64 5.87 -2.87
C LEU A 62 10.76 6.77 -1.63
N ALA A 63 10.67 6.19 -0.42
CA ALA A 63 10.91 6.96 0.81
C ALA A 63 12.31 7.61 0.83
N ARG A 64 13.33 6.88 0.38
CA ARG A 64 14.70 7.42 0.26
C ARG A 64 14.78 8.49 -0.82
N GLU A 65 14.19 8.25 -2.00
CA GLU A 65 14.21 9.18 -3.13
C GLU A 65 13.47 10.48 -2.83
N TYR A 66 12.33 10.41 -2.16
CA TYR A 66 11.57 11.59 -1.72
C TYR A 66 12.20 12.27 -0.50
N GLY A 67 13.17 11.61 0.14
CA GLY A 67 13.80 12.10 1.37
C GLY A 67 12.79 12.16 2.52
N VAL A 68 11.91 11.17 2.62
CA VAL A 68 10.97 11.06 3.74
C VAL A 68 11.74 10.65 4.98
N SER A 69 11.62 11.45 6.03
CA SER A 69 12.20 11.16 7.33
C SER A 69 11.15 11.40 8.40
N GLY A 70 10.74 10.33 9.10
CA GLY A 70 9.80 10.43 10.21
C GLY A 70 8.32 10.37 9.79
N ASP A 71 7.50 11.22 10.41
CA ASP A 71 6.04 11.22 10.27
C ASP A 71 5.59 11.69 8.88
N PRO A 72 4.71 10.95 8.18
CA PRO A 72 4.17 11.37 6.89
C PRO A 72 3.46 12.73 6.90
N ALA A 73 2.80 13.11 8.00
CA ALA A 73 2.15 14.41 8.10
C ALA A 73 3.15 15.56 8.12
N VAL A 74 4.31 15.38 8.77
CA VAL A 74 5.41 16.35 8.72
C VAL A 74 5.95 16.48 7.30
N HIS A 75 6.09 15.36 6.59
CA HIS A 75 6.54 15.39 5.20
C HIS A 75 5.54 16.10 4.28
N ASN A 76 4.24 15.88 4.44
CA ASN A 76 3.20 16.61 3.72
C ASN A 76 3.27 18.11 3.98
N PHE A 77 3.49 18.52 5.24
CA PHE A 77 3.69 19.92 5.56
C PHE A 77 4.89 20.52 4.79
N LEU A 78 6.02 19.80 4.71
CA LEU A 78 7.21 20.25 3.96
C LEU A 78 6.93 20.38 2.45
N ILE A 79 6.06 19.53 1.89
CA ILE A 79 5.60 19.65 0.50
C ILE A 79 4.72 20.91 0.34
N ASN A 80 3.77 21.12 1.25
CA ASN A 80 2.84 22.26 1.19
C ASN A 80 3.55 23.63 1.26
N ILE A 81 4.67 23.72 1.99
CA ILE A 81 5.49 24.94 2.04
C ILE A 81 6.57 25.01 0.94
N GLY A 82 6.59 24.05 0.00
CA GLY A 82 7.53 24.01 -1.12
C GLY A 82 8.94 23.54 -0.78
N ALA A 83 9.21 23.08 0.45
CA ALA A 83 10.52 22.55 0.86
C ALA A 83 10.80 21.14 0.29
N LYS A 84 9.77 20.42 -0.08
CA LYS A 84 9.83 19.10 -0.75
C LYS A 84 8.93 19.11 -1.97
N LYS A 85 9.20 18.20 -2.93
CA LYS A 85 8.45 18.15 -4.21
C LYS A 85 7.53 16.96 -4.35
N LYS A 86 7.86 15.83 -3.71
CA LYS A 86 7.17 14.53 -3.80
C LYS A 86 7.14 13.82 -2.45
N GLY A 87 6.24 12.86 -2.30
CA GLY A 87 6.16 11.97 -1.15
C GLY A 87 4.83 12.00 -0.43
N ILE A 88 3.77 12.55 -1.06
CA ILE A 88 2.39 12.36 -0.60
C ILE A 88 1.86 10.99 -1.01
N CYS A 89 0.70 10.60 -0.48
CA CYS A 89 0.07 9.31 -0.76
C CYS A 89 -0.11 9.03 -2.26
N ALA A 90 -0.55 10.03 -3.04
CA ALA A 90 -0.74 9.90 -4.48
C ALA A 90 0.60 9.66 -5.24
N ASP A 91 1.72 10.24 -4.80
CA ASP A 91 3.02 9.99 -5.41
C ASP A 91 3.45 8.52 -5.21
N TYR A 92 3.31 7.99 -3.98
CA TYR A 92 3.60 6.59 -3.69
C TYR A 92 2.70 5.64 -4.50
N THR A 93 1.40 5.93 -4.56
CA THR A 93 0.44 5.12 -5.31
C THR A 93 0.81 5.05 -6.79
N ARG A 94 1.12 6.21 -7.39
CA ARG A 94 1.52 6.31 -8.79
C ARG A 94 2.82 5.59 -9.09
N ASP A 95 3.88 5.88 -8.32
CA ASP A 95 5.21 5.39 -8.65
C ASP A 95 5.34 3.87 -8.35
N ILE A 96 4.67 3.34 -7.29
CA ILE A 96 4.57 1.89 -7.06
C ILE A 96 3.71 1.25 -8.17
N GLY A 97 2.57 1.86 -8.51
CA GLY A 97 1.66 1.37 -9.55
C GLY A 97 2.34 1.30 -10.91
N THR A 98 3.12 2.33 -11.29
CA THR A 98 3.92 2.34 -12.53
C THR A 98 4.83 1.12 -12.59
N ARG A 99 5.53 0.82 -11.51
CA ARG A 99 6.45 -0.32 -11.48
C ARG A 99 5.72 -1.66 -11.54
N LEU A 100 4.63 -1.80 -10.79
CA LEU A 100 3.86 -3.06 -10.78
C LEU A 100 3.15 -3.32 -12.12
N LYS A 101 2.67 -2.27 -12.79
CA LYS A 101 2.03 -2.36 -14.11
C LYS A 101 2.94 -3.02 -15.16
N GLU A 102 4.25 -2.79 -15.11
CA GLU A 102 5.23 -3.36 -16.06
C GLU A 102 5.25 -4.90 -16.08
N PHE A 103 4.78 -5.56 -15.02
CA PHE A 103 4.76 -7.03 -14.96
C PHE A 103 3.58 -7.67 -15.69
N HIS A 104 2.57 -6.90 -16.10
CA HIS A 104 1.40 -7.39 -16.83
C HIS A 104 0.75 -8.62 -16.18
N PHE A 105 0.43 -8.53 -14.89
CA PHE A 105 -0.16 -9.61 -14.11
C PHE A 105 -1.41 -10.20 -14.79
N LYS A 106 -1.50 -11.52 -14.84
CA LYS A 106 -2.61 -12.24 -15.48
C LYS A 106 -3.72 -12.60 -14.49
N THR A 107 -3.35 -12.83 -13.24
CA THR A 107 -4.27 -13.33 -12.21
C THR A 107 -4.63 -12.27 -11.18
N LEU A 108 -3.85 -11.20 -11.09
CA LEU A 108 -4.06 -10.05 -10.21
C LEU A 108 -4.43 -8.81 -11.01
N VAL A 109 -5.20 -7.90 -10.42
CA VAL A 109 -5.61 -6.62 -11.00
C VAL A 109 -5.25 -5.49 -10.06
N LEU A 110 -4.64 -4.44 -10.61
CA LEU A 110 -4.29 -3.23 -9.88
C LEU A 110 -5.44 -2.21 -10.02
N HIS A 111 -5.80 -1.59 -8.92
CA HIS A 111 -6.78 -0.52 -8.84
C HIS A 111 -6.19 0.68 -8.10
N TRP A 112 -6.66 1.86 -8.43
CA TRP A 112 -6.43 3.06 -7.63
C TRP A 112 -7.56 3.22 -6.62
N GLY A 113 -7.23 3.17 -5.35
CA GLY A 113 -8.16 3.41 -4.25
C GLY A 113 -7.99 4.82 -3.71
N SER A 114 -9.12 5.51 -3.48
CA SER A 114 -9.17 6.78 -2.78
C SER A 114 -10.11 6.66 -1.58
N ALA A 115 -9.63 7.04 -0.41
CA ALA A 115 -10.45 7.18 0.79
C ALA A 115 -10.68 8.66 1.06
N TYR A 116 -11.90 9.05 1.42
CA TYR A 116 -12.30 10.45 1.65
C TYR A 116 -11.94 11.38 0.49
N ALA A 117 -12.15 10.92 -0.74
CA ALA A 117 -11.82 11.66 -1.96
C ALA A 117 -12.38 13.10 -1.93
N LYS A 118 -11.53 14.07 -2.25
CA LYS A 118 -11.79 15.52 -2.23
C LYS A 118 -11.98 16.13 -0.83
N GLU A 119 -11.71 15.39 0.22
CA GLU A 119 -11.68 15.92 1.59
C GLU A 119 -10.22 16.21 2.03
N SER A 120 -10.07 16.96 3.13
CA SER A 120 -8.74 17.29 3.66
C SER A 120 -7.94 16.07 4.11
N ASP A 121 -8.61 15.00 4.44
CA ASP A 121 -8.06 13.74 4.94
C ASP A 121 -7.99 12.67 3.84
N GLU A 122 -8.06 13.08 2.56
CA GLU A 122 -7.94 12.16 1.42
C GLU A 122 -6.65 11.36 1.49
N ASN A 123 -6.77 10.05 1.31
CA ASN A 123 -5.64 9.16 1.09
C ASN A 123 -5.82 8.36 -0.18
N ASN A 124 -4.71 8.15 -0.87
CA ASN A 124 -4.62 7.33 -2.07
C ASN A 124 -3.71 6.14 -1.82
N ALA A 125 -4.11 4.96 -2.28
CA ALA A 125 -3.32 3.75 -2.21
C ALA A 125 -3.65 2.81 -3.37
N LEU A 126 -2.74 1.89 -3.70
CA LEU A 126 -3.09 0.80 -4.60
C LEU A 126 -4.01 -0.18 -3.89
N VAL A 127 -4.95 -0.75 -4.62
CA VAL A 127 -5.73 -1.90 -4.20
C VAL A 127 -5.51 -3.02 -5.19
N VAL A 128 -5.24 -4.21 -4.69
CA VAL A 128 -5.02 -5.40 -5.53
C VAL A 128 -6.13 -6.39 -5.29
N THR A 129 -6.77 -6.86 -6.37
CA THR A 129 -7.77 -7.92 -6.34
C THR A 129 -7.28 -9.12 -7.15
N ALA A 130 -7.84 -10.30 -6.90
CA ALA A 130 -7.79 -11.34 -7.89
C ALA A 130 -8.64 -10.95 -9.10
N ARG A 131 -8.31 -11.48 -10.29
CA ARG A 131 -9.08 -11.20 -11.51
C ARG A 131 -10.55 -11.61 -11.32
N ASN A 132 -11.45 -10.72 -11.69
CA ASN A 132 -12.90 -10.83 -11.55
C ASN A 132 -13.46 -10.70 -10.11
N GLN A 133 -12.64 -10.27 -9.16
CA GLN A 133 -13.14 -9.90 -7.83
C GLN A 133 -13.54 -8.42 -7.78
N PRO A 134 -14.55 -8.06 -6.96
CA PRO A 134 -14.87 -6.67 -6.68
C PRO A 134 -13.74 -5.94 -5.95
N PHE A 135 -13.60 -4.64 -6.19
CA PHE A 135 -12.63 -3.77 -5.53
C PHE A 135 -12.62 -3.91 -4.00
N LEU A 136 -13.79 -3.98 -3.37
CA LEU A 136 -13.93 -4.08 -1.91
C LEU A 136 -13.41 -5.40 -1.31
N ASP A 137 -13.17 -6.42 -2.12
CA ASP A 137 -12.60 -7.70 -1.67
C ASP A 137 -11.08 -7.72 -1.77
N GLY A 138 -10.48 -6.61 -2.24
CA GLY A 138 -9.04 -6.47 -2.45
C GLY A 138 -8.23 -6.19 -1.20
N ILE A 139 -6.93 -6.04 -1.43
CA ILE A 139 -5.91 -5.69 -0.43
C ILE A 139 -5.36 -4.30 -0.75
N VAL A 140 -5.42 -3.39 0.23
CA VAL A 140 -4.80 -2.06 0.18
C VAL A 140 -3.29 -2.21 0.32
N LEU A 141 -2.54 -1.49 -0.51
CA LEU A 141 -1.08 -1.34 -0.45
C LEU A 141 -0.74 0.14 -0.33
N ASP A 142 -0.36 0.59 0.86
CA ASP A 142 -0.12 1.99 1.18
C ASP A 142 1.36 2.21 1.55
N GLY A 143 2.13 2.81 0.66
CA GLY A 143 3.54 3.13 0.88
C GLY A 143 3.76 4.39 1.71
N TRP A 144 2.76 5.28 1.80
CA TRP A 144 2.86 6.56 2.48
C TRP A 144 2.66 6.48 3.98
N ARG A 145 1.62 5.80 4.43
CA ARG A 145 1.10 5.79 5.82
C ARG A 145 2.15 5.50 6.90
N ARG A 146 3.18 4.73 6.57
CA ARG A 146 4.28 4.38 7.49
C ARG A 146 5.64 4.84 7.00
N GLY A 147 5.69 6.00 6.31
CA GLY A 147 6.93 6.63 5.90
C GLY A 147 7.82 5.75 5.03
N GLY A 148 7.24 5.05 4.06
CA GLY A 148 7.96 4.16 3.15
C GLY A 148 8.08 2.70 3.60
N ARG A 149 7.59 2.34 4.79
CA ARG A 149 7.34 0.94 5.13
C ARG A 149 5.93 0.58 4.66
N LEU A 150 5.82 -0.31 3.69
CA LEU A 150 4.54 -0.68 3.12
C LEU A 150 3.56 -1.12 4.22
N PHE A 151 2.42 -0.43 4.30
CA PHE A 151 1.26 -0.89 5.05
C PHE A 151 0.34 -1.65 4.09
N TRP A 152 -0.26 -2.75 4.56
CA TRP A 152 -1.25 -3.47 3.79
C TRP A 152 -2.29 -4.12 4.71
N CYS A 153 -3.51 -4.21 4.23
CA CYS A 153 -4.62 -4.93 4.86
C CYS A 153 -5.74 -5.14 3.82
N THR A 154 -6.74 -5.95 4.12
CA THR A 154 -7.93 -6.02 3.25
C THR A 154 -8.69 -4.68 3.32
N VAL A 155 -9.29 -4.28 2.19
CA VAL A 155 -10.07 -3.02 2.08
C VAL A 155 -11.13 -2.92 3.18
N LYS A 156 -11.82 -4.02 3.49
CA LYS A 156 -12.88 -4.09 4.52
C LYS A 156 -12.36 -3.97 5.95
N ASN A 157 -11.10 -4.28 6.19
CA ASN A 157 -10.50 -4.27 7.52
C ASN A 157 -9.62 -3.05 7.79
N ASP A 158 -9.58 -2.10 6.87
CA ASP A 158 -8.85 -0.85 7.08
C ASP A 158 -9.63 0.10 7.98
N ARG A 159 -9.49 -0.11 9.27
CA ARG A 159 -10.21 0.65 10.30
C ARG A 159 -9.80 2.12 10.37
N GLU A 160 -8.65 2.48 9.87
CA GLU A 160 -8.21 3.87 9.81
C GLU A 160 -9.06 4.68 8.82
N TYR A 161 -9.57 4.02 7.79
CA TYR A 161 -10.42 4.61 6.74
C TYR A 161 -11.85 4.06 6.77
N GLU A 162 -12.44 3.92 7.96
CA GLU A 162 -13.88 3.69 8.12
C GLU A 162 -14.66 5.00 8.04
N LEU A 163 -15.83 4.97 7.40
CA LEU A 163 -16.72 6.13 7.32
C LEU A 163 -17.11 6.64 8.72
N GLY A 164 -17.03 7.94 8.88
CA GLY A 164 -17.34 8.61 10.14
C GLY A 164 -16.18 8.71 11.13
N ARG A 165 -15.05 8.04 10.90
CA ARG A 165 -13.89 8.11 11.81
C ARG A 165 -13.22 9.49 11.83
N HIS A 166 -13.20 10.18 10.71
CA HIS A 166 -12.55 11.48 10.56
C HIS A 166 -13.47 12.69 10.85
N ASN A 167 -14.76 12.46 11.13
CA ASN A 167 -15.64 13.54 11.59
C ASN A 167 -15.28 13.97 13.02
N LEU A 168 -15.68 15.19 13.41
CA LEU A 168 -15.37 15.75 14.73
C LEU A 168 -15.76 14.83 15.90
N LEU A 169 -16.90 14.15 15.80
CA LEU A 169 -17.41 13.24 16.82
C LEU A 169 -16.63 11.92 16.86
N GLY A 170 -16.20 11.38 15.72
CA GLY A 170 -15.33 10.20 15.65
C GLY A 170 -13.94 10.46 16.24
N ARG A 171 -13.39 11.66 16.03
CA ARG A 171 -12.12 12.12 16.64
C ARG A 171 -12.21 12.28 18.15
N LEU A 172 -13.38 12.57 18.69
CA LEU A 172 -13.64 12.68 20.13
C LEU A 172 -13.95 11.34 20.83
N GLY A 173 -13.83 10.21 20.10
CA GLY A 173 -13.96 8.86 20.67
C GLY A 173 -15.41 8.44 20.98
N GLY A 174 -16.42 9.15 20.44
CA GLY A 174 -17.81 8.99 20.87
C GLY A 174 -18.74 8.24 19.90
N ILE A 175 -18.29 7.82 18.71
CA ILE A 175 -19.17 7.14 17.75
C ILE A 175 -18.62 5.74 17.48
N PRO A 176 -19.48 4.69 17.57
CA PRO A 176 -19.15 3.36 17.07
C PRO A 176 -18.75 3.47 15.60
N THR A 177 -17.64 2.86 15.23
CA THR A 177 -17.24 2.72 13.83
C THR A 177 -18.37 2.03 13.07
N THR A 178 -18.69 2.54 11.88
CA THR A 178 -19.83 2.03 11.10
C THR A 178 -19.56 0.65 10.50
N GLY A 179 -18.29 0.19 10.54
CA GLY A 179 -17.83 -1.00 9.83
C GLY A 179 -17.86 -0.85 8.31
N ILE A 180 -18.15 0.36 7.81
CA ILE A 180 -18.21 0.66 6.37
C ILE A 180 -16.92 1.39 5.98
N THR A 181 -16.20 0.84 5.01
CA THR A 181 -14.97 1.46 4.52
C THR A 181 -15.25 2.76 3.74
N ALA A 182 -14.34 3.74 3.91
CA ALA A 182 -14.30 4.96 3.10
C ALA A 182 -13.62 4.76 1.74
N TRP A 183 -12.92 3.63 1.52
CA TRP A 183 -12.26 3.33 0.26
C TRP A 183 -13.25 3.21 -0.90
N ARG A 184 -12.93 3.90 -2.00
CA ARG A 184 -13.64 3.82 -3.28
C ARG A 184 -12.63 3.67 -4.39
N GLU A 185 -13.01 2.96 -5.45
CA GLU A 185 -12.20 2.87 -6.66
C GLU A 185 -12.28 4.17 -7.43
N ASP A 186 -11.13 4.75 -7.77
CA ASP A 186 -11.03 5.78 -8.79
C ASP A 186 -10.93 5.11 -10.16
N LEU A 187 -12.03 5.09 -10.91
CA LEU A 187 -12.10 4.39 -12.19
C LEU A 187 -11.19 5.00 -13.26
N HIS A 188 -10.94 6.31 -13.22
CA HIS A 188 -10.06 6.98 -14.17
C HIS A 188 -8.59 6.56 -13.95
N GLU A 189 -8.11 6.63 -12.72
CA GLU A 189 -6.74 6.22 -12.38
C GLU A 189 -6.57 4.70 -12.44
N SER A 190 -7.61 3.91 -12.14
CA SER A 190 -7.60 2.45 -12.30
C SER A 190 -7.50 2.04 -13.76
N ALA A 191 -8.15 2.74 -14.67
CA ALA A 191 -8.05 2.48 -16.11
C ALA A 191 -6.61 2.63 -16.59
N TRP A 192 -5.89 3.66 -16.12
CA TRP A 192 -4.47 3.83 -16.42
C TRP A 192 -3.61 2.68 -15.87
N LEU A 193 -3.87 2.18 -14.66
CA LEU A 193 -3.16 1.05 -14.08
C LEU A 193 -3.39 -0.26 -14.84
N GLN A 194 -4.56 -0.41 -15.47
CA GLN A 194 -4.99 -1.62 -16.17
C GLN A 194 -4.72 -1.57 -17.68
N GLU A 195 -4.33 -0.41 -18.21
CA GLU A 195 -3.90 -0.27 -19.60
C GLU A 195 -2.82 -1.29 -19.91
N ASP A 196 -2.93 -2.02 -21.03
CA ASP A 196 -2.05 -3.11 -21.44
C ASP A 196 -2.15 -4.42 -20.61
N GLN A 197 -3.03 -4.51 -19.61
CA GLN A 197 -3.32 -5.80 -19.01
C GLN A 197 -4.16 -6.68 -19.95
N PRO A 198 -3.94 -8.00 -19.99
CA PRO A 198 -4.73 -8.88 -20.87
C PRO A 198 -6.22 -8.76 -20.56
N THR A 199 -6.97 -8.25 -21.53
CA THR A 199 -8.43 -8.12 -21.41
C THR A 199 -9.07 -9.49 -21.29
N LYS A 200 -10.20 -9.55 -20.57
CA LYS A 200 -11.02 -10.76 -20.45
C LYS A 200 -11.38 -11.25 -21.85
N PRO A 201 -11.21 -12.56 -22.18
CA PRO A 201 -11.70 -13.07 -23.45
C PRO A 201 -13.21 -12.82 -23.56
N GLU A 202 -13.64 -12.14 -24.62
CA GLU A 202 -15.07 -11.92 -24.88
C GLU A 202 -15.82 -13.26 -24.84
N PRO A 203 -16.99 -13.32 -24.21
CA PRO A 203 -17.82 -14.53 -24.23
C PRO A 203 -18.15 -14.85 -25.68
N LYS A 204 -17.69 -16.00 -26.15
CA LYS A 204 -18.03 -16.48 -27.49
C LYS A 204 -19.54 -16.57 -27.58
N HIS A 205 -20.17 -15.65 -28.30
CA HIS A 205 -21.58 -15.78 -28.71
C HIS A 205 -21.69 -17.08 -29.48
N LYS A 206 -22.32 -18.10 -28.87
CA LYS A 206 -22.74 -19.28 -29.63
C LYS A 206 -23.83 -18.81 -30.63
N ARG A 207 -23.50 -18.95 -31.91
CA ARG A 207 -24.49 -18.87 -32.99
C ARG A 207 -25.40 -20.11 -32.94
#